data_f29743796d214de7645e6a9ecfa6b4e1
#
_entry.id   f29743796d214de7645e6a9ecfa6b4e1
#
_cell.length_a   1.000
_cell.length_b   1.000
_cell.length_c   1.000
_cell.angle_alpha   90.00
_cell.angle_beta   90.00
_cell.angle_gamma   90.00
#
_symmetry.space_group_name_H-M   'P 1'
#
loop_
_entity.id
_entity.type
_entity.pdbx_description
1 polymer ?
#
loop_
_entity_poly.entity_id
_entity_poly.type
_entity_poly.pdbx_seq_one_letter_code
_entity_poly.pdbx_strand_id
1 'polypeptide(L)'
;GGIGMCGALAACSGKDSAEDEGTGPLRGTVTMWSSFTQGPRADWMKKMAEEFHAKNPDVTVKIEQFSWSEFNTKWTTGLTSGQVPDISTALPNNVVEMINSEALVPLDKVIDSIGRDRFPKPALAEGQSDGKSYSVPIYSHAQVMWYRKDVLSSKGLSVPKTWEELAKAAKAIGKSDSLYGLSVPLGTGDMLGARYLNFYVRSAGQRLLKDDGTANLTSEAALGGIKYWTDLYKSVSPEGSLDYAVLDQATLFYQGKTAFDFNSGFHISGVATNRSDLVDSIAAAPLPRMKASDPVNYPAEVSNVPLVVWEASKVKREAKAFLEFLFTKDKYIEFLHSVPGGMLPVLNDIAKDPSYTNNETIKKYSDSIKVIQDQVGVGTAIGMEKGPLVQAGVLTSQGLIEKMYHSIIIDKTDVEAAAKDCEKKLNEAFKAAGASIK
;
A
#
# COMPACT_ATOMS: atom_id res chain seq x y z
N GLY A 1 -7.68 66.45 -29.49
CA GLY A 1 -8.30 65.60 -28.51
C GLY A 1 -8.26 64.13 -28.90
N GLY A 2 -7.37 63.35 -28.31
CA GLY A 2 -7.34 61.95 -28.52
C GLY A 2 -7.28 61.28 -27.15
N ILE A 3 -8.28 60.52 -26.80
CA ILE A 3 -8.35 59.76 -25.55
C ILE A 3 -7.86 58.37 -25.88
N GLY A 4 -6.69 58.01 -25.35
CA GLY A 4 -6.16 56.68 -25.38
C GLY A 4 -6.80 55.83 -24.29
N MET A 5 -7.46 54.77 -24.68
CA MET A 5 -8.01 53.75 -23.79
C MET A 5 -6.93 52.69 -23.54
N CYS A 6 -6.31 52.71 -22.34
CA CYS A 6 -5.50 51.63 -21.90
C CYS A 6 -6.39 50.43 -21.52
N GLY A 7 -6.36 49.40 -22.33
CA GLY A 7 -6.93 48.10 -21.97
C GLY A 7 -6.07 47.43 -20.92
N ALA A 8 -6.61 47.25 -19.72
CA ALA A 8 -6.01 46.40 -18.71
C ALA A 8 -6.15 44.95 -19.12
N LEU A 9 -5.08 44.36 -19.56
CA LEU A 9 -4.94 42.90 -19.64
C LEU A 9 -4.88 42.38 -18.20
N ALA A 10 -6.00 41.83 -17.74
CA ALA A 10 -6.01 41.03 -16.52
C ALA A 10 -5.22 39.75 -16.83
N ALA A 11 -4.00 39.71 -16.36
CA ALA A 11 -3.22 38.49 -16.30
C ALA A 11 -3.93 37.57 -15.32
N CYS A 12 -4.52 36.50 -15.82
CA CYS A 12 -4.88 35.34 -15.00
C CYS A 12 -3.58 34.69 -14.53
N SER A 13 -3.00 35.24 -13.47
CA SER A 13 -1.97 34.53 -12.73
C SER A 13 -2.66 33.35 -12.04
N GLY A 14 -2.31 32.14 -12.44
CA GLY A 14 -2.84 30.94 -11.83
C GLY A 14 -2.64 30.98 -10.31
N LYS A 15 -3.66 30.57 -9.58
CA LYS A 15 -3.69 30.49 -8.11
C LYS A 15 -2.54 29.71 -7.50
N ASP A 16 -1.80 28.91 -8.29
CA ASP A 16 -0.75 27.98 -7.84
C ASP A 16 0.59 28.65 -7.51
N SER A 17 0.87 29.87 -7.99
CA SER A 17 2.17 30.51 -7.82
C SER A 17 2.23 31.47 -6.63
N ALA A 18 1.12 32.00 -6.14
CA ALA A 18 1.10 33.05 -5.13
C ALA A 18 1.33 32.56 -3.70
N GLU A 19 1.00 31.28 -3.40
CA GLU A 19 1.05 30.72 -2.04
C GLU A 19 2.41 30.14 -1.65
N ASP A 20 3.27 29.79 -2.65
CA ASP A 20 4.62 29.29 -2.43
C ASP A 20 5.69 30.38 -2.42
N GLU A 21 5.32 31.63 -2.72
CA GLU A 21 6.23 32.76 -2.85
C GLU A 21 6.47 33.54 -1.54
N GLY A 22 6.00 33.01 -0.41
CA GLY A 22 6.26 33.62 0.89
C GLY A 22 7.76 33.73 1.16
N THR A 23 8.24 34.91 1.51
CA THR A 23 9.60 35.18 1.90
C THR A 23 9.70 35.38 3.42
N GLY A 24 10.86 35.16 3.99
CA GLY A 24 11.10 35.28 5.40
C GLY A 24 11.02 33.98 6.17
N PRO A 25 11.18 34.00 7.49
CA PRO A 25 11.19 32.80 8.32
C PRO A 25 9.86 32.07 8.25
N LEU A 26 9.91 30.74 8.30
CA LEU A 26 8.73 29.91 8.43
C LEU A 26 8.06 30.17 9.78
N ARG A 27 6.72 30.19 9.80
CA ARG A 27 5.94 30.45 11.02
C ARG A 27 4.56 29.84 10.96
N GLY A 28 3.99 29.60 12.14
CA GLY A 28 2.64 29.11 12.30
C GLY A 28 2.57 27.68 12.83
N THR A 29 1.37 27.15 12.94
CA THR A 29 1.12 25.80 13.40
C THR A 29 0.74 24.91 12.22
N VAL A 30 1.52 23.85 12.00
CA VAL A 30 1.24 22.81 11.01
C VAL A 30 0.58 21.65 11.73
N THR A 31 -0.64 21.32 11.37
CA THR A 31 -1.35 20.14 11.91
C THR A 31 -1.19 18.98 10.93
N MET A 32 -0.76 17.84 11.46
CA MET A 32 -0.59 16.61 10.69
C MET A 32 -1.48 15.51 11.23
N TRP A 33 -2.29 14.91 10.37
CA TRP A 33 -2.97 13.65 10.67
C TRP A 33 -2.03 12.51 10.33
N SER A 34 -1.70 11.69 11.32
CA SER A 34 -0.75 10.59 11.17
C SER A 34 -1.40 9.26 11.52
N SER A 35 -1.26 8.29 10.61
CA SER A 35 -1.65 6.90 10.85
C SER A 35 -0.64 6.13 11.69
N PHE A 36 0.49 6.74 12.02
CA PHE A 36 1.49 6.14 12.89
C PHE A 36 1.05 6.35 14.35
N THR A 37 0.25 5.41 14.86
CA THR A 37 -0.44 5.57 16.13
C THR A 37 0.32 5.02 17.33
N GLN A 38 1.25 4.10 17.10
CA GLN A 38 1.99 3.42 18.18
C GLN A 38 3.42 3.08 17.77
N GLY A 39 4.26 2.84 18.77
CA GLY A 39 5.59 2.30 18.60
C GLY A 39 6.61 3.25 17.97
N PRO A 40 7.71 2.69 17.44
CA PRO A 40 8.84 3.48 16.95
C PRO A 40 8.50 4.50 15.87
N ARG A 41 7.52 4.21 15.00
CA ARG A 41 7.10 5.14 13.93
C ARG A 41 6.43 6.39 14.49
N ALA A 42 5.56 6.21 15.49
CA ALA A 42 4.90 7.32 16.16
C ALA A 42 5.92 8.18 16.90
N ASP A 43 6.85 7.53 17.60
CA ASP A 43 7.93 8.22 18.34
C ASP A 43 8.83 9.01 17.39
N TRP A 44 9.17 8.44 16.24
CA TRP A 44 9.97 9.11 15.23
C TRP A 44 9.28 10.37 14.68
N MET A 45 8.01 10.28 14.34
CA MET A 45 7.27 11.45 13.81
C MET A 45 7.19 12.57 14.85
N LYS A 46 6.98 12.22 16.11
CA LYS A 46 6.98 13.18 17.21
C LYS A 46 8.36 13.85 17.37
N LYS A 47 9.42 13.06 17.30
CA LYS A 47 10.79 13.55 17.32
C LYS A 47 11.07 14.51 16.18
N MET A 48 10.59 14.18 14.96
CA MET A 48 10.74 15.06 13.80
C MET A 48 10.04 16.39 13.99
N ALA A 49 8.84 16.38 14.56
CA ALA A 49 8.11 17.59 14.88
C ALA A 49 8.90 18.48 15.86
N GLU A 50 9.50 17.90 16.90
CA GLU A 50 10.32 18.60 17.89
C GLU A 50 11.62 19.14 17.28
N GLU A 51 12.32 18.36 16.46
CA GLU A 51 13.56 18.77 15.81
C GLU A 51 13.32 19.88 14.76
N PHE A 52 12.22 19.78 14.02
CA PHE A 52 11.85 20.82 13.07
C PHE A 52 11.53 22.13 13.78
N HIS A 53 10.85 22.08 14.91
CA HIS A 53 10.59 23.25 15.76
C HIS A 53 11.89 23.86 16.29
N ALA A 54 12.83 23.05 16.74
CA ALA A 54 14.13 23.54 17.20
C ALA A 54 14.90 24.28 16.10
N LYS A 55 14.77 23.83 14.87
CA LYS A 55 15.39 24.45 13.68
C LYS A 55 14.61 25.66 13.16
N ASN A 56 13.30 25.68 13.37
CA ASN A 56 12.38 26.73 12.97
C ASN A 56 11.50 27.10 14.17
N PRO A 57 12.02 27.94 15.11
CA PRO A 57 11.35 28.17 16.40
C PRO A 57 9.95 28.78 16.31
N ASP A 58 9.64 29.45 15.19
CA ASP A 58 8.33 30.06 14.99
C ASP A 58 7.30 29.07 14.36
N VAL A 59 7.72 27.84 14.08
CA VAL A 59 6.83 26.79 13.58
C VAL A 59 6.61 25.72 14.64
N THR A 60 5.35 25.38 14.89
CA THR A 60 4.96 24.24 15.69
C THR A 60 4.30 23.20 14.80
N VAL A 61 4.74 21.95 14.87
CA VAL A 61 4.10 20.83 14.19
C VAL A 61 3.30 20.04 15.22
N LYS A 62 1.99 19.99 15.03
CA LYS A 62 1.06 19.27 15.90
C LYS A 62 0.64 17.97 15.24
N ILE A 63 1.01 16.84 15.86
CA ILE A 63 0.66 15.52 15.35
C ILE A 63 -0.65 15.05 15.98
N GLU A 64 -1.65 14.76 15.17
CA GLU A 64 -2.90 14.13 15.57
C GLU A 64 -2.97 12.73 14.95
N GLN A 65 -3.13 11.72 15.78
CA GLN A 65 -3.11 10.32 15.36
C GLN A 65 -4.51 9.83 15.03
N PHE A 66 -4.61 8.93 14.04
CA PHE A 66 -5.84 8.26 13.68
C PHE A 66 -5.55 6.84 13.17
N SER A 67 -6.53 5.94 13.27
CA SER A 67 -6.42 4.61 12.67
C SER A 67 -6.85 4.62 11.21
N TRP A 68 -6.32 3.71 10.40
CA TRP A 68 -6.70 3.59 8.99
C TRP A 68 -8.19 3.31 8.78
N SER A 69 -8.85 2.64 9.72
CA SER A 69 -10.29 2.41 9.67
C SER A 69 -11.11 3.70 9.75
N GLU A 70 -10.56 4.75 10.33
CA GLU A 70 -11.21 6.06 10.48
C GLU A 70 -10.90 7.03 9.34
N PHE A 71 -9.91 6.72 8.51
CA PHE A 71 -9.37 7.66 7.54
C PHE A 71 -10.43 8.21 6.58
N ASN A 72 -11.17 7.34 5.90
CA ASN A 72 -12.17 7.76 4.93
C ASN A 72 -13.27 8.65 5.55
N THR A 73 -13.80 8.24 6.69
CA THR A 73 -14.82 9.02 7.41
C THR A 73 -14.25 10.36 7.86
N LYS A 74 -13.04 10.36 8.37
CA LYS A 74 -12.40 11.56 8.91
C LYS A 74 -12.16 12.63 7.84
N TRP A 75 -11.59 12.25 6.71
CA TRP A 75 -11.29 13.24 5.66
C TRP A 75 -12.53 13.68 4.89
N THR A 76 -13.49 12.80 4.61
CA THR A 76 -14.74 13.18 3.94
C THR A 76 -15.56 14.12 4.82
N THR A 77 -15.67 13.82 6.09
CA THR A 77 -16.33 14.70 7.08
C THR A 77 -15.58 16.03 7.18
N GLY A 78 -14.25 15.99 7.20
CA GLY A 78 -13.39 17.17 7.26
C GLY A 78 -13.58 18.10 6.05
N LEU A 79 -13.67 17.57 4.86
CA LEU A 79 -13.95 18.36 3.64
C LEU A 79 -15.29 19.08 3.74
N THR A 80 -16.33 18.41 4.21
CA THR A 80 -17.67 19.00 4.35
C THR A 80 -17.70 20.09 5.43
N SER A 81 -17.01 19.89 6.55
CA SER A 81 -16.97 20.83 7.68
C SER A 81 -15.89 21.92 7.57
N GLY A 82 -14.95 21.77 6.60
CA GLY A 82 -13.77 22.63 6.50
C GLY A 82 -12.68 22.33 7.54
N GLN A 83 -12.81 21.24 8.28
CA GLN A 83 -11.85 20.84 9.32
C GLN A 83 -10.92 19.75 8.79
N VAL A 84 -9.93 20.15 7.99
CA VAL A 84 -8.89 19.28 7.45
C VAL A 84 -7.52 19.69 8.00
N PRO A 85 -6.54 18.77 8.02
CA PRO A 85 -5.19 19.12 8.49
C PRO A 85 -4.42 19.86 7.40
N ASP A 86 -3.18 20.21 7.70
CA ASP A 86 -2.24 20.73 6.69
C ASP A 86 -1.55 19.60 5.97
N ILE A 87 -1.15 18.57 6.68
CA ILE A 87 -0.51 17.35 6.16
C ILE A 87 -1.30 16.13 6.62
N SER A 88 -1.33 15.08 5.82
CA SER A 88 -1.72 13.76 6.30
C SER A 88 -0.96 12.64 5.60
N THR A 89 -0.84 11.50 6.30
CA THR A 89 -0.65 10.23 5.64
C THR A 89 -1.92 9.87 4.89
N ALA A 90 -1.81 9.07 3.84
CA ALA A 90 -2.96 8.64 3.03
C ALA A 90 -2.75 7.21 2.55
N LEU A 91 -3.79 6.64 1.95
CA LEU A 91 -3.69 5.39 1.20
C LEU A 91 -3.59 5.71 -0.29
N PRO A 92 -2.75 5.04 -1.07
CA PRO A 92 -2.64 5.28 -2.51
C PRO A 92 -4.00 5.25 -3.21
N ASN A 93 -4.84 4.28 -2.84
CA ASN A 93 -6.16 4.07 -3.44
C ASN A 93 -7.14 5.22 -3.20
N ASN A 94 -6.92 6.05 -2.18
CA ASN A 94 -7.79 7.19 -1.88
C ASN A 94 -7.27 8.52 -2.45
N VAL A 95 -6.01 8.59 -2.84
CA VAL A 95 -5.40 9.83 -3.33
C VAL A 95 -6.14 10.35 -4.57
N VAL A 96 -6.60 9.45 -5.45
CA VAL A 96 -7.34 9.86 -6.64
C VAL A 96 -8.66 10.55 -6.29
N GLU A 97 -9.38 10.08 -5.29
CA GLU A 97 -10.62 10.71 -4.82
C GLU A 97 -10.34 12.10 -4.21
N MET A 98 -9.25 12.20 -3.46
CA MET A 98 -8.80 13.47 -2.88
C MET A 98 -8.39 14.48 -3.96
N ILE A 99 -7.73 14.03 -5.02
CA ILE A 99 -7.40 14.87 -6.19
C ILE A 99 -8.69 15.33 -6.90
N ASN A 100 -9.62 14.42 -7.15
CA ASN A 100 -10.87 14.73 -7.83
C ASN A 100 -11.76 15.70 -7.03
N SER A 101 -11.63 15.69 -5.72
CA SER A 101 -12.30 16.64 -4.81
C SER A 101 -11.56 17.98 -4.70
N GLU A 102 -10.47 18.15 -5.45
CA GLU A 102 -9.61 19.35 -5.40
C GLU A 102 -9.09 19.65 -3.99
N ALA A 103 -8.89 18.60 -3.20
CA ALA A 103 -8.52 18.70 -1.79
C ALA A 103 -7.01 18.81 -1.54
N LEU A 104 -6.19 18.55 -2.55
CA LEU A 104 -4.73 18.48 -2.43
C LEU A 104 -4.01 19.51 -3.27
N VAL A 105 -2.82 19.90 -2.80
CA VAL A 105 -1.90 20.74 -3.58
C VAL A 105 -0.85 19.92 -4.30
N PRO A 106 -0.34 20.37 -5.45
CA PRO A 106 0.82 19.75 -6.10
C PRO A 106 2.06 19.80 -5.21
N LEU A 107 2.81 18.70 -5.19
CA LEU A 107 4.06 18.55 -4.42
C LEU A 107 5.28 18.41 -5.32
N ASP A 108 5.22 18.84 -6.56
CA ASP A 108 6.33 18.72 -7.52
C ASP A 108 7.60 19.39 -7.01
N LYS A 109 7.51 20.56 -6.40
CA LYS A 109 8.68 21.28 -5.84
C LYS A 109 9.33 20.49 -4.69
N VAL A 110 8.52 19.84 -3.84
CA VAL A 110 9.02 18.99 -2.75
C VAL A 110 9.76 17.79 -3.34
N ILE A 111 9.15 17.13 -4.32
CA ILE A 111 9.74 15.95 -4.99
C ILE A 111 11.05 16.33 -5.70
N ASP A 112 11.07 17.44 -6.41
CA ASP A 112 12.27 17.92 -7.11
C ASP A 112 13.38 18.29 -6.11
N SER A 113 13.04 18.88 -4.97
CA SER A 113 13.99 19.22 -3.90
C SER A 113 14.60 17.97 -3.25
N ILE A 114 13.79 16.93 -3.03
CA ILE A 114 14.29 15.64 -2.53
C ILE A 114 15.15 14.96 -3.60
N GLY A 115 14.74 15.04 -4.86
CA GLY A 115 15.40 14.43 -6.01
C GLY A 115 14.45 13.49 -6.74
N ARG A 116 13.77 13.97 -7.76
CA ARG A 116 12.75 13.21 -8.50
C ARG A 116 13.27 11.86 -9.02
N ASP A 117 14.49 11.84 -9.54
CA ASP A 117 15.09 10.63 -10.12
C ASP A 117 15.45 9.57 -9.07
N ARG A 118 15.38 9.91 -7.79
CA ARG A 118 15.63 8.96 -6.70
C ARG A 118 14.43 8.06 -6.42
N PHE A 119 13.24 8.46 -6.89
CA PHE A 119 12.01 7.69 -6.70
C PHE A 119 11.76 6.74 -7.86
N PRO A 120 11.24 5.51 -7.61
CA PRO A 120 10.71 4.67 -8.67
C PRO A 120 9.57 5.38 -9.40
N LYS A 121 9.56 5.30 -10.74
CA LYS A 121 8.49 5.93 -11.54
C LYS A 121 7.08 5.45 -11.15
N PRO A 122 6.84 4.14 -10.94
CA PRO A 122 5.52 3.68 -10.52
C PRO A 122 5.05 4.27 -9.19
N ALA A 123 5.98 4.47 -8.24
CA ALA A 123 5.65 5.07 -6.94
C ALA A 123 5.16 6.51 -7.07
N LEU A 124 5.80 7.31 -7.92
CA LEU A 124 5.35 8.68 -8.18
C LEU A 124 4.07 8.71 -9.02
N ALA A 125 3.93 7.78 -9.97
CA ALA A 125 2.78 7.73 -10.86
C ALA A 125 1.45 7.55 -10.11
N GLU A 126 1.46 6.87 -8.97
CA GLU A 126 0.26 6.66 -8.15
C GLU A 126 -0.35 7.96 -7.61
N GLY A 127 0.43 9.04 -7.52
CA GLY A 127 -0.04 10.35 -7.08
C GLY A 127 -0.14 11.39 -8.20
N GLN A 128 0.01 10.99 -9.46
CA GLN A 128 0.04 11.92 -10.60
C GLN A 128 -1.32 12.08 -11.25
N SER A 129 -1.66 13.32 -11.58
CA SER A 129 -2.83 13.68 -12.39
C SER A 129 -2.54 14.96 -13.17
N ASP A 130 -2.86 14.96 -14.45
CA ASP A 130 -2.65 16.10 -15.36
C ASP A 130 -1.22 16.68 -15.31
N GLY A 131 -0.23 15.80 -15.26
CA GLY A 131 1.18 16.19 -15.24
C GLY A 131 1.70 16.72 -13.92
N LYS A 132 0.90 16.70 -12.85
CA LYS A 132 1.27 17.15 -11.51
C LYS A 132 1.30 15.98 -10.54
N SER A 133 2.19 16.04 -9.55
CA SER A 133 2.31 15.06 -8.46
C SER A 133 1.65 15.62 -7.20
N TYR A 134 0.64 14.92 -6.67
CA TYR A 134 -0.14 15.36 -5.51
C TYR A 134 0.21 14.62 -4.21
N SER A 135 1.14 13.69 -4.28
CA SER A 135 1.62 12.98 -3.10
C SER A 135 3.10 12.69 -3.21
N VAL A 136 3.76 12.53 -2.06
CA VAL A 136 5.13 12.07 -1.99
C VAL A 136 5.17 10.80 -1.15
N PRO A 137 5.61 9.66 -1.71
CA PRO A 137 5.71 8.43 -0.93
C PRO A 137 6.85 8.53 0.08
N ILE A 138 6.60 8.09 1.31
CA ILE A 138 7.61 8.12 2.38
C ILE A 138 8.29 6.76 2.57
N TYR A 139 7.55 5.67 2.45
CA TYR A 139 8.11 4.33 2.46
C TYR A 139 7.26 3.39 1.62
N SER A 140 7.82 2.25 1.30
CA SER A 140 7.12 1.20 0.56
C SER A 140 7.10 -0.10 1.35
N HIS A 141 6.07 -0.91 1.11
CA HIS A 141 6.08 -2.31 1.49
C HIS A 141 5.51 -3.14 0.34
N ALA A 142 6.04 -4.33 0.17
CA ALA A 142 5.66 -5.23 -0.92
C ALA A 142 5.19 -6.56 -0.37
N GLN A 143 4.21 -7.16 -1.05
CA GLN A 143 3.70 -8.48 -0.71
C GLN A 143 4.61 -9.56 -1.29
N VAL A 144 4.95 -10.53 -0.46
CA VAL A 144 5.76 -11.70 -0.83
C VAL A 144 5.18 -12.96 -0.19
N MET A 145 5.71 -14.12 -0.55
CA MET A 145 5.34 -15.38 0.09
C MET A 145 6.31 -15.69 1.23
N TRP A 146 5.83 -15.59 2.47
CA TRP A 146 6.56 -16.08 3.64
C TRP A 146 6.36 -17.56 3.82
N TYR A 147 7.40 -18.26 4.29
CA TYR A 147 7.35 -19.70 4.55
C TYR A 147 8.17 -20.10 5.77
N ARG A 148 7.80 -21.22 6.36
CA ARG A 148 8.49 -21.85 7.48
C ARG A 148 9.50 -22.84 6.95
N LYS A 149 10.78 -22.50 7.02
CA LYS A 149 11.90 -23.37 6.58
C LYS A 149 11.90 -24.70 7.30
N ASP A 150 11.67 -24.67 8.60
CA ASP A 150 11.65 -25.87 9.45
C ASP A 150 10.53 -26.84 9.07
N VAL A 151 9.34 -26.33 8.77
CA VAL A 151 8.20 -27.16 8.34
C VAL A 151 8.48 -27.81 6.99
N LEU A 152 8.95 -27.03 6.02
CA LEU A 152 9.27 -27.57 4.69
C LEU A 152 10.35 -28.63 4.76
N SER A 153 11.43 -28.36 5.52
CA SER A 153 12.54 -29.29 5.71
C SER A 153 12.06 -30.60 6.34
N SER A 154 11.24 -30.51 7.40
CA SER A 154 10.74 -31.71 8.10
C SER A 154 9.87 -32.61 7.22
N LYS A 155 9.26 -32.06 6.18
CA LYS A 155 8.38 -32.79 5.25
C LYS A 155 9.03 -33.06 3.90
N GLY A 156 10.31 -32.74 3.74
CA GLY A 156 11.04 -32.93 2.48
C GLY A 156 10.48 -32.11 1.32
N LEU A 157 9.91 -30.94 1.62
CA LEU A 157 9.33 -30.04 0.63
C LEU A 157 10.29 -28.94 0.23
N SER A 158 10.29 -28.61 -1.06
CA SER A 158 11.03 -27.45 -1.59
C SER A 158 10.16 -26.19 -1.54
N VAL A 159 10.79 -25.03 -1.60
CA VAL A 159 10.07 -23.74 -1.69
C VAL A 159 9.29 -23.69 -3.00
N PRO A 160 7.96 -23.49 -2.95
CA PRO A 160 7.15 -23.41 -4.16
C PRO A 160 7.52 -22.24 -5.05
N LYS A 161 7.58 -22.48 -6.36
CA LYS A 161 7.83 -21.47 -7.39
C LYS A 161 6.59 -21.12 -8.19
N THR A 162 5.63 -22.03 -8.24
CA THR A 162 4.38 -21.89 -8.99
C THR A 162 3.17 -22.07 -8.10
N TRP A 163 2.02 -21.60 -8.57
CA TRP A 163 0.76 -21.83 -7.86
C TRP A 163 0.44 -23.32 -7.70
N GLU A 164 0.75 -24.14 -8.70
CA GLU A 164 0.57 -25.60 -8.62
C GLU A 164 1.45 -26.20 -7.53
N GLU A 165 2.73 -25.81 -7.47
CA GLU A 165 3.66 -26.30 -6.43
C GLU A 165 3.22 -25.86 -5.04
N LEU A 166 2.72 -24.61 -4.89
CA LEU A 166 2.22 -24.12 -3.60
C LEU A 166 1.01 -24.94 -3.14
N ALA A 167 0.04 -25.17 -4.01
CA ALA A 167 -1.14 -25.96 -3.66
C ALA A 167 -0.74 -27.37 -3.21
N LYS A 168 0.18 -28.00 -3.93
CA LYS A 168 0.70 -29.33 -3.61
C LYS A 168 1.41 -29.36 -2.24
N ALA A 169 2.28 -28.39 -1.99
CA ALA A 169 3.00 -28.30 -0.72
C ALA A 169 2.07 -28.01 0.46
N ALA A 170 1.14 -27.07 0.29
CA ALA A 170 0.17 -26.73 1.33
C ALA A 170 -0.73 -27.93 1.68
N LYS A 171 -1.18 -28.69 0.68
CA LYS A 171 -1.97 -29.91 0.89
C LYS A 171 -1.17 -31.03 1.54
N ALA A 172 0.11 -31.15 1.24
CA ALA A 172 1.00 -32.10 1.89
C ALA A 172 1.20 -31.80 3.38
N ILE A 173 1.24 -30.51 3.74
CA ILE A 173 1.27 -30.06 5.14
C ILE A 173 -0.09 -30.29 5.79
N GLY A 174 -1.16 -29.99 5.06
CA GLY A 174 -2.53 -30.26 5.48
C GLY A 174 -3.12 -29.25 6.43
N LYS A 175 -3.96 -29.72 7.33
CA LYS A 175 -4.69 -28.88 8.26
C LYS A 175 -4.94 -29.65 9.55
N SER A 176 -4.47 -29.05 10.67
CA SER A 176 -4.67 -29.54 12.02
C SER A 176 -4.84 -28.35 12.95
N ASP A 177 -5.18 -28.58 14.22
CA ASP A 177 -5.35 -27.49 15.19
C ASP A 177 -4.05 -26.72 15.47
N SER A 178 -2.89 -27.32 15.21
CA SER A 178 -1.58 -26.72 15.45
C SER A 178 -0.91 -26.15 14.21
N LEU A 179 -1.28 -26.61 13.02
CA LEU A 179 -0.62 -26.21 11.78
C LEU A 179 -1.57 -26.34 10.59
N TYR A 180 -1.65 -25.26 9.81
CA TYR A 180 -2.33 -25.21 8.54
C TYR A 180 -1.30 -24.97 7.44
N GLY A 181 -1.49 -25.58 6.28
CA GLY A 181 -0.63 -25.32 5.13
C GLY A 181 -0.62 -23.85 4.75
N LEU A 182 -1.81 -23.27 4.67
CA LEU A 182 -2.01 -21.87 4.31
C LEU A 182 -3.36 -21.40 4.87
N SER A 183 -3.48 -20.13 5.19
CA SER A 183 -4.75 -19.49 5.47
C SER A 183 -5.17 -18.60 4.31
N VAL A 184 -6.42 -18.70 3.89
CA VAL A 184 -7.00 -17.86 2.83
C VAL A 184 -7.98 -16.87 3.48
N PRO A 185 -7.59 -15.60 3.67
CA PRO A 185 -8.40 -14.63 4.40
C PRO A 185 -9.45 -14.00 3.50
N LEU A 186 -10.72 -14.11 3.87
CA LEU A 186 -11.85 -13.68 3.04
C LEU A 186 -12.83 -12.76 3.76
N GLY A 187 -12.41 -12.10 4.85
CA GLY A 187 -13.28 -11.20 5.61
C GLY A 187 -13.76 -10.02 4.78
N THR A 188 -15.08 -9.76 4.84
CA THR A 188 -15.71 -8.68 4.05
C THR A 188 -15.39 -7.28 4.57
N GLY A 189 -14.82 -7.17 5.76
CA GLY A 189 -14.38 -5.90 6.34
C GLY A 189 -12.96 -5.48 5.94
N ASP A 190 -12.31 -6.26 5.08
CA ASP A 190 -10.95 -5.99 4.60
C ASP A 190 -10.85 -6.33 3.11
N MET A 191 -9.67 -6.16 2.54
CA MET A 191 -9.38 -6.29 1.11
C MET A 191 -8.61 -7.56 0.74
N LEU A 192 -8.43 -8.49 1.65
CA LEU A 192 -7.50 -9.61 1.46
C LEU A 192 -7.95 -10.61 0.40
N GLY A 193 -9.26 -10.81 0.22
CA GLY A 193 -9.75 -11.62 -0.88
C GLY A 193 -9.41 -11.02 -2.25
N ALA A 194 -9.56 -9.72 -2.39
CA ALA A 194 -9.14 -8.99 -3.59
C ALA A 194 -7.62 -9.07 -3.79
N ARG A 195 -6.85 -8.94 -2.71
CA ARG A 195 -5.38 -9.04 -2.75
C ARG A 195 -4.92 -10.42 -3.26
N TYR A 196 -5.46 -11.50 -2.72
CA TYR A 196 -5.08 -12.85 -3.09
C TYR A 196 -5.47 -13.16 -4.54
N LEU A 197 -6.64 -12.75 -4.96
CA LEU A 197 -7.04 -12.86 -6.36
C LEU A 197 -6.11 -12.06 -7.29
N ASN A 198 -5.75 -10.85 -6.87
CA ASN A 198 -4.83 -10.00 -7.62
C ASN A 198 -3.44 -10.62 -7.80
N PHE A 199 -2.91 -11.32 -6.78
CA PHE A 199 -1.65 -12.07 -6.92
C PHE A 199 -1.71 -13.04 -8.10
N TYR A 200 -2.75 -13.84 -8.15
CA TYR A 200 -2.92 -14.86 -9.19
C TYR A 200 -3.09 -14.22 -10.58
N VAL A 201 -3.99 -13.25 -10.68
CA VAL A 201 -4.31 -12.58 -11.95
C VAL A 201 -3.09 -11.85 -12.52
N ARG A 202 -2.34 -11.13 -11.69
CA ARG A 202 -1.11 -10.45 -12.15
C ARG A 202 -0.04 -11.43 -12.59
N SER A 203 0.08 -12.58 -11.93
CA SER A 203 1.02 -13.64 -12.36
C SER A 203 0.71 -14.19 -13.75
N ALA A 204 -0.52 -14.09 -14.18
CA ALA A 204 -0.98 -14.46 -15.53
C ALA A 204 -0.87 -13.31 -16.55
N GLY A 205 -0.24 -12.19 -16.16
CA GLY A 205 -0.07 -11.03 -17.03
C GLY A 205 -1.33 -10.18 -17.20
N GLN A 206 -2.32 -10.34 -16.31
CA GLN A 206 -3.59 -9.62 -16.36
C GLN A 206 -3.79 -8.72 -15.14
N ARG A 207 -4.90 -8.02 -15.07
CA ARG A 207 -5.30 -7.12 -14.00
C ARG A 207 -6.74 -7.41 -13.60
N LEU A 208 -7.14 -6.94 -12.41
CA LEU A 208 -8.54 -6.99 -11.99
C LEU A 208 -9.44 -6.01 -12.74
N LEU A 209 -8.84 -5.10 -13.51
CA LEU A 209 -9.53 -4.14 -14.38
C LEU A 209 -9.18 -4.41 -15.83
N LYS A 210 -10.19 -4.32 -16.70
CA LYS A 210 -9.99 -4.33 -18.15
C LYS A 210 -9.54 -2.95 -18.64
N ASP A 211 -9.07 -2.85 -19.87
CA ASP A 211 -8.62 -1.59 -20.46
C ASP A 211 -9.74 -0.54 -20.57
N ASP A 212 -10.98 -0.96 -20.63
CA ASP A 212 -12.15 -0.08 -20.64
C ASP A 212 -12.57 0.42 -19.26
N GLY A 213 -11.89 -0.01 -18.21
CA GLY A 213 -12.17 0.38 -16.82
C GLY A 213 -13.20 -0.49 -16.11
N THR A 214 -13.70 -1.54 -16.74
CA THR A 214 -14.62 -2.50 -16.11
C THR A 214 -13.86 -3.60 -15.38
N ALA A 215 -14.54 -4.30 -14.46
CA ALA A 215 -13.95 -5.39 -13.68
C ALA A 215 -13.65 -6.62 -14.55
N ASN A 216 -12.55 -7.29 -14.25
CA ASN A 216 -12.11 -8.52 -14.91
C ASN A 216 -12.17 -9.70 -13.93
N LEU A 217 -13.33 -10.34 -13.81
CA LEU A 217 -13.50 -11.52 -12.95
C LEU A 217 -13.94 -12.78 -13.70
N THR A 218 -14.24 -12.68 -15.01
CA THR A 218 -14.74 -13.80 -15.79
C THR A 218 -13.76 -14.28 -16.87
N SER A 219 -12.57 -13.70 -16.95
CA SER A 219 -11.50 -14.22 -17.78
C SER A 219 -11.01 -15.58 -17.26
N GLU A 220 -10.33 -16.34 -18.10
CA GLU A 220 -9.73 -17.62 -17.72
C GLU A 220 -8.82 -17.47 -16.50
N ALA A 221 -7.96 -16.44 -16.48
CA ALA A 221 -7.06 -16.18 -15.37
C ALA A 221 -7.80 -15.83 -14.08
N ALA A 222 -8.82 -14.96 -14.15
CA ALA A 222 -9.58 -14.57 -12.97
C ALA A 222 -10.40 -15.73 -12.41
N LEU A 223 -11.09 -16.48 -13.26
CA LEU A 223 -11.83 -17.70 -12.85
C LEU A 223 -10.89 -18.74 -12.26
N GLY A 224 -9.71 -18.92 -12.87
CA GLY A 224 -8.68 -19.81 -12.35
C GLY A 224 -8.22 -19.43 -10.95
N GLY A 225 -8.03 -18.14 -10.70
CA GLY A 225 -7.66 -17.61 -9.38
C GLY A 225 -8.76 -17.80 -8.33
N ILE A 226 -10.01 -17.54 -8.70
CA ILE A 226 -11.16 -17.72 -7.80
C ILE A 226 -11.26 -19.20 -7.39
N LYS A 227 -11.17 -20.11 -8.36
CA LYS A 227 -11.19 -21.57 -8.10
C LYS A 227 -10.00 -22.00 -7.24
N TYR A 228 -8.82 -21.47 -7.52
CA TYR A 228 -7.58 -21.78 -6.79
C TYR A 228 -7.72 -21.46 -5.30
N TRP A 229 -8.10 -20.23 -4.97
CA TRP A 229 -8.22 -19.81 -3.59
C TRP A 229 -9.40 -20.48 -2.86
N THR A 230 -10.51 -20.72 -3.56
CA THR A 230 -11.64 -21.47 -3.01
C THR A 230 -11.24 -22.91 -2.65
N ASP A 231 -10.48 -23.57 -3.51
CA ASP A 231 -9.99 -24.94 -3.25
C ASP A 231 -9.04 -24.97 -2.04
N LEU A 232 -8.10 -24.03 -1.95
CA LEU A 232 -7.18 -23.97 -0.81
C LEU A 232 -7.89 -23.59 0.49
N TYR A 233 -8.89 -22.74 0.43
CA TYR A 233 -9.72 -22.46 1.61
C TYR A 233 -10.32 -23.75 2.17
N LYS A 234 -10.92 -24.57 1.32
CA LYS A 234 -11.56 -25.83 1.72
C LYS A 234 -10.55 -26.87 2.19
N SER A 235 -9.41 -26.94 1.53
CA SER A 235 -8.43 -28.04 1.73
C SER A 235 -7.51 -27.84 2.91
N VAL A 236 -7.02 -26.62 3.15
CA VAL A 236 -5.88 -26.38 4.07
C VAL A 236 -6.05 -25.21 5.01
N SER A 237 -7.08 -24.38 4.83
CA SER A 237 -7.26 -23.14 5.60
C SER A 237 -8.12 -23.37 6.84
N PRO A 238 -7.90 -22.61 7.94
CA PRO A 238 -8.86 -22.59 9.04
C PRO A 238 -10.23 -22.13 8.53
N GLU A 239 -11.30 -22.74 9.02
CA GLU A 239 -12.66 -22.34 8.64
C GLU A 239 -12.93 -20.86 8.97
N GLY A 240 -12.42 -20.38 10.11
CA GLY A 240 -12.55 -18.99 10.53
C GLY A 240 -11.93 -17.97 9.61
N SER A 241 -11.06 -18.37 8.69
CA SER A 241 -10.40 -17.45 7.74
C SER A 241 -11.39 -16.80 6.77
N LEU A 242 -12.61 -17.34 6.67
CA LEU A 242 -13.71 -16.70 5.93
C LEU A 242 -13.96 -15.26 6.42
N ASP A 243 -13.68 -14.98 7.68
CA ASP A 243 -13.93 -13.67 8.31
C ASP A 243 -12.65 -12.93 8.71
N TYR A 244 -11.48 -13.40 8.28
CA TYR A 244 -10.21 -12.79 8.68
C TYR A 244 -9.94 -11.48 7.96
N ALA A 245 -9.54 -10.49 8.76
CA ALA A 245 -8.87 -9.27 8.33
C ALA A 245 -7.34 -9.45 8.41
N VAL A 246 -6.58 -8.44 8.03
CA VAL A 246 -5.10 -8.52 7.93
C VAL A 246 -4.44 -8.93 9.25
N LEU A 247 -4.93 -8.42 10.38
CA LEU A 247 -4.34 -8.73 11.68
C LEU A 247 -4.59 -10.18 12.09
N ASP A 248 -5.80 -10.70 11.85
CA ASP A 248 -6.14 -12.10 12.13
C ASP A 248 -5.23 -13.04 11.33
N GLN A 249 -5.06 -12.73 10.05
CA GLN A 249 -4.20 -13.49 9.14
C GLN A 249 -2.74 -13.47 9.61
N ALA A 250 -2.21 -12.30 9.89
CA ALA A 250 -0.83 -12.14 10.34
C ALA A 250 -0.57 -12.87 11.67
N THR A 251 -1.53 -12.80 12.60
CA THR A 251 -1.43 -13.41 13.92
C THR A 251 -1.25 -14.92 13.84
N LEU A 252 -1.92 -15.60 12.92
CA LEU A 252 -1.71 -17.06 12.73
C LEU A 252 -0.26 -17.37 12.37
N PHE A 253 0.33 -16.62 11.46
CA PHE A 253 1.73 -16.80 11.09
C PHE A 253 2.67 -16.46 12.26
N TYR A 254 2.39 -15.38 12.98
CA TYR A 254 3.17 -15.01 14.18
C TYR A 254 3.13 -16.06 15.27
N GLN A 255 2.04 -16.80 15.38
CA GLN A 255 1.90 -17.90 16.34
C GLN A 255 2.48 -19.23 15.84
N GLY A 256 3.02 -19.25 14.63
CA GLY A 256 3.58 -20.46 14.03
C GLY A 256 2.54 -21.46 13.53
N LYS A 257 1.30 -21.01 13.29
CA LYS A 257 0.15 -21.87 12.94
C LYS A 257 -0.07 -22.04 11.43
N THR A 258 0.66 -21.32 10.59
CA THR A 258 0.62 -21.51 9.14
C THR A 258 2.03 -21.70 8.60
N ALA A 259 2.18 -22.58 7.60
CA ALA A 259 3.46 -22.86 6.96
C ALA A 259 3.81 -21.83 5.89
N PHE A 260 2.80 -21.32 5.19
CA PHE A 260 2.92 -20.24 4.20
C PHE A 260 1.97 -19.10 4.57
N ASP A 261 2.41 -17.88 4.28
CA ASP A 261 1.58 -16.69 4.39
C ASP A 261 1.99 -15.64 3.36
N PHE A 262 1.02 -14.89 2.84
CA PHE A 262 1.28 -13.78 1.95
C PHE A 262 1.17 -12.47 2.73
N ASN A 263 2.28 -11.78 2.86
CA ASN A 263 2.33 -10.54 3.61
C ASN A 263 3.61 -9.76 3.28
N SER A 264 3.74 -8.58 3.88
CA SER A 264 4.90 -7.71 3.73
C SER A 264 6.04 -8.09 4.68
N GLY A 265 7.12 -7.32 4.64
CA GLY A 265 8.26 -7.47 5.54
C GLY A 265 7.97 -7.17 7.01
N PHE A 266 6.78 -6.69 7.36
CA PHE A 266 6.35 -6.53 8.75
C PHE A 266 6.34 -7.85 9.52
N HIS A 267 6.30 -8.99 8.84
CA HIS A 267 6.41 -10.31 9.46
C HIS A 267 7.71 -10.51 10.23
N ILE A 268 8.79 -9.85 9.85
CA ILE A 268 10.07 -9.93 10.55
C ILE A 268 9.91 -9.49 12.01
N SER A 269 9.37 -8.31 12.26
CA SER A 269 9.16 -7.83 13.63
C SER A 269 8.00 -8.53 14.32
N GLY A 270 6.97 -8.92 13.58
CA GLY A 270 5.83 -9.65 14.12
C GLY A 270 6.22 -10.99 14.71
N VAL A 271 7.04 -11.77 14.02
CA VAL A 271 7.56 -13.06 14.52
C VAL A 271 8.54 -12.83 15.67
N ALA A 272 9.44 -11.86 15.57
CA ALA A 272 10.39 -11.54 16.63
C ALA A 272 9.69 -11.18 17.95
N THR A 273 8.58 -10.49 17.88
CA THR A 273 7.80 -10.07 19.05
C THR A 273 6.98 -11.22 19.66
N ASN A 274 6.35 -12.05 18.81
CA ASN A 274 5.38 -13.04 19.26
C ASN A 274 5.98 -14.44 19.46
N ARG A 275 6.96 -14.81 18.65
CA ARG A 275 7.60 -16.13 18.65
C ARG A 275 9.08 -16.00 18.32
N SER A 276 9.85 -15.48 19.26
CA SER A 276 11.30 -15.29 19.09
C SER A 276 12.05 -16.58 18.75
N ASP A 277 11.51 -17.73 19.11
CA ASP A 277 12.05 -19.05 18.76
C ASP A 277 11.93 -19.39 17.26
N LEU A 278 11.09 -18.67 16.51
CA LEU A 278 10.88 -18.90 15.07
C LEU A 278 11.65 -17.93 14.16
N VAL A 279 12.40 -16.97 14.71
CA VAL A 279 13.09 -15.96 13.91
C VAL A 279 14.07 -16.52 12.89
N ASP A 280 14.66 -17.69 13.18
CA ASP A 280 15.58 -18.38 12.27
C ASP A 280 14.86 -19.34 11.32
N SER A 281 13.55 -19.52 11.49
CA SER A 281 12.74 -20.50 10.75
C SER A 281 11.91 -19.89 9.64
N ILE A 282 11.90 -18.57 9.49
CA ILE A 282 11.11 -17.89 8.47
C ILE A 282 12.00 -17.34 7.36
N ALA A 283 11.48 -17.35 6.16
CA ALA A 283 12.08 -16.69 5.00
C ALA A 283 11.01 -16.24 4.01
N ALA A 284 11.35 -15.28 3.18
CA ALA A 284 10.48 -14.81 2.11
C ALA A 284 10.95 -15.32 0.74
N ALA A 285 10.00 -15.66 -0.10
CA ALA A 285 10.21 -16.02 -1.50
C ALA A 285 9.39 -15.10 -2.40
N PRO A 286 9.75 -14.98 -3.68
CA PRO A 286 8.90 -14.30 -4.65
C PRO A 286 7.51 -14.92 -4.68
N LEU A 287 6.49 -14.11 -5.02
CA LEU A 287 5.14 -14.63 -5.24
C LEU A 287 5.16 -15.74 -6.30
N PRO A 288 4.34 -16.78 -6.15
CA PRO A 288 4.28 -17.85 -7.13
C PRO A 288 3.95 -17.36 -8.53
N ARG A 289 4.46 -18.07 -9.52
CA ARG A 289 4.23 -17.83 -10.95
C ARG A 289 3.30 -18.88 -11.52
N MET A 290 2.76 -18.62 -12.72
CA MET A 290 1.97 -19.62 -13.43
C MET A 290 2.83 -20.80 -13.87
N LYS A 291 4.03 -20.50 -14.41
CA LYS A 291 5.02 -21.49 -14.86
C LYS A 291 6.38 -21.16 -14.27
N ALA A 292 7.18 -22.18 -13.98
CA ALA A 292 8.54 -22.00 -13.45
C ALA A 292 9.46 -21.18 -14.38
N SER A 293 9.17 -21.19 -15.68
CA SER A 293 9.90 -20.41 -16.68
C SER A 293 9.48 -18.94 -16.79
N ASP A 294 8.39 -18.54 -16.14
CA ASP A 294 7.94 -17.16 -16.13
C ASP A 294 8.92 -16.27 -15.33
N PRO A 295 8.95 -14.96 -15.61
CA PRO A 295 9.81 -14.05 -14.85
C PRO A 295 9.57 -14.10 -13.35
N VAL A 296 10.64 -14.12 -12.56
CA VAL A 296 10.55 -14.14 -11.09
C VAL A 296 9.94 -12.84 -10.55
N ASN A 297 10.34 -11.72 -11.13
CA ASN A 297 9.89 -10.41 -10.72
C ASN A 297 8.88 -9.84 -11.73
N TYR A 298 7.66 -10.34 -11.70
CA TYR A 298 6.54 -9.66 -12.35
C TYR A 298 6.01 -8.56 -11.44
N PRO A 299 5.39 -7.50 -11.98
CA PRO A 299 4.83 -6.44 -11.16
C PRO A 299 3.77 -6.97 -10.19
N ALA A 300 4.13 -7.04 -8.91
CA ALA A 300 3.25 -7.50 -7.84
C ALA A 300 2.66 -6.33 -7.04
N GLU A 301 1.99 -6.62 -5.94
CA GLU A 301 1.40 -5.57 -5.11
C GLU A 301 2.47 -4.89 -4.26
N VAL A 302 2.61 -3.59 -4.47
CA VAL A 302 3.45 -2.70 -3.66
C VAL A 302 2.56 -1.56 -3.15
N SER A 303 2.69 -1.25 -1.88
CA SER A 303 2.07 -0.08 -1.28
C SER A 303 3.14 0.98 -1.04
N ASN A 304 2.99 2.12 -1.70
CA ASN A 304 3.84 3.30 -1.50
C ASN A 304 3.04 4.26 -0.65
N VAL A 305 3.34 4.32 0.65
CA VAL A 305 2.55 5.11 1.61
C VAL A 305 2.77 6.60 1.36
N PRO A 306 1.73 7.33 0.92
CA PRO A 306 1.89 8.71 0.53
C PRO A 306 1.71 9.69 1.69
N LEU A 307 2.39 10.83 1.58
CA LEU A 307 2.11 12.04 2.32
C LEU A 307 1.47 13.06 1.39
N VAL A 308 0.49 13.79 1.88
CA VAL A 308 -0.24 14.80 1.12
C VAL A 308 -0.32 16.11 1.91
N VAL A 309 -0.44 17.23 1.17
CA VAL A 309 -0.71 18.56 1.74
C VAL A 309 -2.08 19.02 1.25
N TRP A 310 -2.90 19.48 2.17
CA TRP A 310 -4.29 19.85 1.89
C TRP A 310 -4.38 21.27 1.32
N GLU A 311 -5.22 21.43 0.32
CA GLU A 311 -5.46 22.74 -0.34
C GLU A 311 -5.98 23.80 0.64
N ALA A 312 -6.77 23.41 1.62
CA ALA A 312 -7.30 24.32 2.62
C ALA A 312 -6.26 24.83 3.62
N SER A 313 -5.04 24.29 3.63
CA SER A 313 -3.97 24.71 4.54
C SER A 313 -3.64 26.20 4.36
N LYS A 314 -3.47 26.89 5.46
CA LYS A 314 -2.99 28.28 5.50
C LYS A 314 -1.47 28.37 5.73
N VAL A 315 -0.82 27.24 5.89
CA VAL A 315 0.64 27.11 6.17
C VAL A 315 1.29 26.13 5.19
N LYS A 316 0.93 26.21 3.90
CA LYS A 316 1.40 25.28 2.86
C LYS A 316 2.93 25.26 2.73
N ARG A 317 3.56 26.44 2.81
CA ARG A 317 5.02 26.57 2.73
C ARG A 317 5.70 25.83 3.88
N GLU A 318 5.20 26.01 5.10
CA GLU A 318 5.69 25.36 6.31
C GLU A 318 5.44 23.84 6.25
N ALA A 319 4.28 23.44 5.78
CA ALA A 319 3.94 22.02 5.57
C ALA A 319 4.90 21.34 4.59
N LYS A 320 5.16 21.97 3.45
CA LYS A 320 6.11 21.45 2.44
C LYS A 320 7.54 21.36 2.99
N ALA A 321 7.97 22.38 3.75
CA ALA A 321 9.28 22.37 4.38
C ALA A 321 9.42 21.23 5.39
N PHE A 322 8.38 20.94 6.15
CA PHE A 322 8.38 19.80 7.07
C PHE A 322 8.47 18.47 6.33
N LEU A 323 7.75 18.31 5.21
CA LEU A 323 7.87 17.12 4.38
C LEU A 323 9.30 16.90 3.88
N GLU A 324 9.95 17.93 3.36
CA GLU A 324 11.35 17.85 2.92
C GLU A 324 12.28 17.45 4.05
N PHE A 325 12.05 17.99 5.24
CA PHE A 325 12.83 17.68 6.44
C PHE A 325 12.80 16.17 6.79
N LEU A 326 11.66 15.50 6.60
CA LEU A 326 11.51 14.09 6.87
C LEU A 326 12.43 13.21 5.99
N PHE A 327 12.84 13.70 4.82
CA PHE A 327 13.71 12.99 3.89
C PHE A 327 15.20 13.30 4.05
N THR A 328 15.59 14.05 5.09
CA THR A 328 16.98 14.20 5.46
C THR A 328 17.59 12.82 5.69
N LYS A 329 18.71 12.53 5.04
CA LYS A 329 19.26 11.16 4.92
C LYS A 329 19.32 10.39 6.24
N ASP A 330 19.96 10.95 7.25
CA ASP A 330 20.13 10.29 8.56
C ASP A 330 18.80 10.07 9.28
N LYS A 331 17.88 11.02 9.18
CA LYS A 331 16.53 10.95 9.78
C LYS A 331 15.66 9.95 9.05
N TYR A 332 15.70 9.96 7.74
CA TYR A 332 14.96 9.01 6.90
C TYR A 332 15.42 7.57 7.14
N ILE A 333 16.72 7.33 7.23
CA ILE A 333 17.27 6.01 7.55
C ILE A 333 16.84 5.57 8.96
N GLU A 334 16.87 6.46 9.95
CA GLU A 334 16.37 6.16 11.30
C GLU A 334 14.91 5.71 11.27
N PHE A 335 14.08 6.39 10.46
CA PHE A 335 12.69 6.00 10.25
C PHE A 335 12.57 4.58 9.73
N LEU A 336 13.30 4.26 8.66
CA LEU A 336 13.28 2.93 8.04
C LEU A 336 13.80 1.85 9.01
N HIS A 337 14.82 2.16 9.79
CA HIS A 337 15.38 1.26 10.79
C HIS A 337 14.43 0.99 11.97
N SER A 338 13.40 1.80 12.15
CA SER A 338 12.42 1.56 13.21
C SER A 338 11.56 0.32 12.97
N VAL A 339 11.40 -0.08 11.70
CA VAL A 339 10.74 -1.35 11.31
C VAL A 339 11.55 -1.97 10.16
N PRO A 340 12.71 -2.56 10.47
CA PRO A 340 13.63 -3.05 9.42
C PRO A 340 13.00 -4.16 8.60
N GLY A 341 13.04 -4.01 7.27
CA GLY A 341 12.43 -4.93 6.32
C GLY A 341 10.93 -4.73 6.12
N GLY A 342 10.23 -4.14 7.08
CA GLY A 342 8.82 -3.79 6.97
C GLY A 342 8.60 -2.49 6.23
N MET A 343 9.31 -1.44 6.62
CA MET A 343 9.33 -0.18 5.90
C MET A 343 10.57 -0.14 5.01
N LEU A 344 10.37 -0.16 3.71
CA LEU A 344 11.45 -0.15 2.73
C LEU A 344 11.67 1.25 2.18
N PRO A 345 12.94 1.60 1.83
CA PRO A 345 13.21 2.89 1.20
C PRO A 345 12.45 3.01 -0.12
N VAL A 346 11.81 4.14 -0.30
CA VAL A 346 11.25 4.53 -1.59
C VAL A 346 12.29 5.27 -2.43
N LEU A 347 13.39 5.70 -1.82
CA LEU A 347 14.52 6.32 -2.52
C LEU A 347 15.52 5.24 -2.93
N ASN A 348 15.76 5.10 -4.23
CA ASN A 348 16.60 4.04 -4.80
C ASN A 348 18.03 4.04 -4.27
N ASP A 349 18.64 5.22 -4.06
CA ASP A 349 19.98 5.35 -3.53
C ASP A 349 20.07 4.94 -2.06
N ILE A 350 19.05 5.21 -1.26
CA ILE A 350 19.02 4.81 0.15
C ILE A 350 18.95 3.28 0.28
N ALA A 351 18.22 2.60 -0.59
CA ALA A 351 18.14 1.14 -0.57
C ALA A 351 19.52 0.45 -0.68
N LYS A 352 20.47 1.12 -1.30
CA LYS A 352 21.85 0.63 -1.52
C LYS A 352 22.88 1.27 -0.60
N ASP A 353 22.48 2.23 0.22
CA ASP A 353 23.41 2.97 1.08
C ASP A 353 23.86 2.09 2.26
N PRO A 354 25.18 1.98 2.51
CA PRO A 354 25.69 1.23 3.65
C PRO A 354 25.15 1.68 5.00
N SER A 355 24.85 2.97 5.16
CA SER A 355 24.24 3.50 6.38
C SER A 355 22.85 2.90 6.64
N TYR A 356 22.12 2.53 5.57
CA TYR A 356 20.83 1.84 5.67
C TYR A 356 21.02 0.32 5.80
N THR A 357 21.83 -0.29 4.93
CA THR A 357 21.99 -1.75 4.88
C THR A 357 22.76 -2.32 6.07
N ASN A 358 23.58 -1.51 6.75
CA ASN A 358 24.36 -1.93 7.92
C ASN A 358 23.49 -1.92 9.20
N ASN A 359 22.51 -2.79 9.24
CA ASN A 359 21.58 -2.99 10.36
C ASN A 359 21.51 -4.49 10.64
N GLU A 360 21.51 -4.90 11.91
CA GLU A 360 21.54 -6.32 12.29
C GLU A 360 20.38 -7.12 11.69
N THR A 361 19.17 -6.58 11.75
CA THR A 361 17.98 -7.26 11.22
C THR A 361 18.01 -7.32 9.69
N ILE A 362 18.40 -6.24 9.04
CA ILE A 362 18.53 -6.18 7.57
C ILE A 362 19.60 -7.18 7.09
N LYS A 363 20.71 -7.29 7.81
CA LYS A 363 21.75 -8.28 7.49
C LYS A 363 21.26 -9.70 7.70
N LYS A 364 20.60 -9.96 8.83
CA LYS A 364 20.08 -11.30 9.17
C LYS A 364 19.11 -11.81 8.10
N TYR A 365 18.20 -10.95 7.63
CA TYR A 365 17.20 -11.29 6.62
C TYR A 365 17.54 -10.76 5.23
N SER A 366 18.82 -10.57 4.92
CA SER A 366 19.24 -9.91 3.67
C SER A 366 18.65 -10.54 2.41
N ASP A 367 18.60 -11.86 2.33
CA ASP A 367 18.03 -12.57 1.18
C ASP A 367 16.52 -12.34 1.08
N SER A 368 15.81 -12.42 2.19
CA SER A 368 14.35 -12.17 2.23
C SER A 368 14.03 -10.70 1.93
N ILE A 369 14.78 -9.77 2.49
CA ILE A 369 14.59 -8.33 2.26
C ILE A 369 14.89 -7.99 0.80
N LYS A 370 15.90 -8.63 0.19
CA LYS A 370 16.19 -8.45 -1.23
C LYS A 370 14.99 -8.85 -2.10
N VAL A 371 14.33 -9.96 -1.80
CA VAL A 371 13.10 -10.40 -2.50
C VAL A 371 12.03 -9.33 -2.42
N ILE A 372 11.81 -8.75 -1.24
CA ILE A 372 10.81 -7.71 -1.03
C ILE A 372 11.21 -6.42 -1.77
N GLN A 373 12.47 -5.99 -1.63
CA GLN A 373 12.99 -4.76 -2.24
C GLN A 373 12.95 -4.82 -3.77
N ASP A 374 13.18 -5.98 -4.37
CA ASP A 374 13.10 -6.15 -5.83
C ASP A 374 11.70 -5.83 -6.40
N GLN A 375 10.65 -5.91 -5.59
CA GLN A 375 9.30 -5.54 -6.00
C GLN A 375 9.04 -4.03 -5.94
N VAL A 376 9.71 -3.32 -5.06
CA VAL A 376 9.45 -1.88 -4.83
C VAL A 376 9.61 -1.04 -6.10
N GLY A 377 10.52 -1.40 -6.97
CA GLY A 377 10.79 -0.65 -8.21
C GLY A 377 9.80 -0.93 -9.35
N VAL A 378 9.01 -2.00 -9.27
CA VAL A 378 8.19 -2.49 -10.40
C VAL A 378 6.73 -2.68 -10.07
N GLY A 379 6.37 -2.86 -8.79
CA GLY A 379 5.00 -3.13 -8.37
C GLY A 379 4.16 -1.88 -8.16
N THR A 380 2.85 -2.08 -8.08
CA THR A 380 1.87 -1.02 -7.86
C THR A 380 0.77 -1.49 -6.90
N ALA A 381 0.02 -0.55 -6.33
CA ALA A 381 -1.18 -0.86 -5.57
C ALA A 381 -2.23 -1.54 -6.47
N ILE A 382 -3.14 -2.29 -5.85
CA ILE A 382 -4.23 -2.99 -6.55
C ILE A 382 -5.05 -2.00 -7.37
N GLY A 383 -5.23 -2.28 -8.66
CA GLY A 383 -6.00 -1.42 -9.56
C GLY A 383 -5.27 -0.18 -10.06
N MET A 384 -4.02 0.04 -9.66
CA MET A 384 -3.24 1.23 -9.99
C MET A 384 -2.13 0.96 -11.03
N GLU A 385 -2.21 -0.13 -11.77
CA GLU A 385 -1.20 -0.53 -12.75
C GLU A 385 -0.99 0.51 -13.86
N LYS A 386 -1.99 1.32 -14.14
CA LYS A 386 -1.94 2.42 -15.12
C LYS A 386 -2.09 3.81 -14.48
N GLY A 387 -1.74 3.93 -13.21
CA GLY A 387 -1.86 5.17 -12.46
C GLY A 387 -3.16 5.27 -11.64
N PRO A 388 -3.46 6.46 -11.09
CA PRO A 388 -4.62 6.65 -10.22
C PRO A 388 -5.94 6.38 -10.94
N LEU A 389 -6.77 5.52 -10.33
CA LEU A 389 -8.12 5.21 -10.80
C LEU A 389 -9.08 5.13 -9.63
N VAL A 390 -10.26 5.69 -9.78
CA VAL A 390 -11.34 5.62 -8.79
C VAL A 390 -11.71 4.15 -8.48
N GLN A 391 -11.67 3.29 -9.50
CA GLN A 391 -11.92 1.85 -9.37
C GLN A 391 -11.05 1.18 -8.32
N ALA A 392 -9.80 1.61 -8.15
CA ALA A 392 -8.86 1.03 -7.18
C ALA A 392 -9.40 1.13 -5.75
N GLY A 393 -9.99 2.25 -5.38
CA GLY A 393 -10.63 2.42 -4.08
C GLY A 393 -11.83 1.49 -3.88
N VAL A 394 -12.67 1.35 -4.91
CA VAL A 394 -13.85 0.48 -4.86
C VAL A 394 -13.44 -1.00 -4.72
N LEU A 395 -12.45 -1.45 -5.48
CA LEU A 395 -11.94 -2.83 -5.41
C LEU A 395 -11.54 -3.25 -4.00
N THR A 396 -11.05 -2.32 -3.19
CA THR A 396 -10.44 -2.62 -1.90
C THR A 396 -11.26 -2.18 -0.69
N SER A 397 -12.30 -1.35 -0.87
CA SER A 397 -13.04 -0.78 0.26
C SER A 397 -14.44 -1.34 0.51
N GLN A 398 -15.08 -1.97 -0.48
CA GLN A 398 -16.48 -2.37 -0.38
C GLN A 398 -16.70 -3.87 -0.10
N GLY A 399 -15.66 -4.66 -0.07
CA GLY A 399 -15.74 -6.09 0.23
C GLY A 399 -16.52 -6.93 -0.78
N LEU A 400 -16.71 -6.43 -2.02
CA LEU A 400 -17.51 -7.12 -3.03
C LEU A 400 -16.87 -8.42 -3.51
N ILE A 401 -15.55 -8.46 -3.66
CA ILE A 401 -14.82 -9.68 -4.04
C ILE A 401 -14.89 -10.71 -2.91
N GLU A 402 -14.73 -10.28 -1.67
CA GLU A 402 -14.85 -11.14 -0.49
C GLU A 402 -16.26 -11.73 -0.38
N LYS A 403 -17.29 -10.92 -0.61
CA LYS A 403 -18.69 -11.40 -0.66
C LYS A 403 -18.92 -12.43 -1.76
N MET A 404 -18.25 -12.28 -2.90
CA MET A 404 -18.29 -13.28 -3.97
C MET A 404 -17.78 -14.63 -3.46
N TYR A 405 -16.65 -14.66 -2.77
CA TYR A 405 -16.12 -15.90 -2.18
C TYR A 405 -17.08 -16.48 -1.14
N HIS A 406 -17.70 -15.66 -0.33
CA HIS A 406 -18.70 -16.12 0.63
C HIS A 406 -19.87 -16.81 -0.07
N SER A 407 -20.38 -16.27 -1.16
CA SER A 407 -21.47 -16.87 -1.92
C SER A 407 -21.08 -18.26 -2.50
N ILE A 408 -19.85 -18.39 -2.95
CA ILE A 408 -19.33 -19.67 -3.48
C ILE A 408 -19.18 -20.70 -2.35
N ILE A 409 -18.61 -20.29 -1.24
CA ILE A 409 -18.27 -21.18 -0.12
C ILE A 409 -19.48 -21.52 0.74
N ILE A 410 -20.27 -20.55 1.11
CA ILE A 410 -21.42 -20.72 2.02
C ILE A 410 -22.65 -21.18 1.22
N ASP A 411 -23.02 -20.43 0.21
CA ASP A 411 -24.27 -20.64 -0.55
C ASP A 411 -24.13 -21.66 -1.69
N LYS A 412 -22.91 -22.15 -1.92
CA LYS A 412 -22.61 -23.09 -3.00
C LYS A 412 -22.93 -22.55 -4.39
N THR A 413 -22.87 -21.23 -4.54
CA THR A 413 -23.08 -20.58 -5.83
C THR A 413 -22.02 -21.05 -6.83
N ASP A 414 -22.42 -21.30 -8.07
CA ASP A 414 -21.49 -21.61 -9.14
C ASP A 414 -20.45 -20.51 -9.32
N VAL A 415 -19.19 -20.89 -9.51
CA VAL A 415 -18.07 -19.95 -9.58
C VAL A 415 -18.27 -18.90 -10.68
N GLU A 416 -18.65 -19.33 -11.88
CA GLU A 416 -18.86 -18.40 -13.00
C GLU A 416 -20.04 -17.45 -12.74
N ALA A 417 -21.12 -17.97 -12.18
CA ALA A 417 -22.28 -17.17 -11.83
C ALA A 417 -21.93 -16.12 -10.75
N ALA A 418 -21.20 -16.54 -9.73
CA ALA A 418 -20.74 -15.63 -8.67
C ALA A 418 -19.79 -14.55 -9.22
N ALA A 419 -18.89 -14.91 -10.10
CA ALA A 419 -17.96 -13.99 -10.75
C ALA A 419 -18.69 -12.96 -11.63
N LYS A 420 -19.67 -13.38 -12.42
CA LYS A 420 -20.51 -12.48 -13.24
C LYS A 420 -21.30 -11.50 -12.37
N ASP A 421 -21.89 -11.98 -11.29
CA ASP A 421 -22.64 -11.13 -10.35
C ASP A 421 -21.72 -10.11 -9.69
N CYS A 422 -20.53 -10.52 -9.29
CA CYS A 422 -19.55 -9.63 -8.69
C CYS A 422 -19.05 -8.57 -9.68
N GLU A 423 -18.77 -8.95 -10.95
CA GLU A 423 -18.42 -7.97 -12.00
C GLU A 423 -19.50 -6.91 -12.16
N LYS A 424 -20.76 -7.34 -12.21
CA LYS A 424 -21.89 -6.42 -12.34
C LYS A 424 -21.94 -5.44 -11.16
N LYS A 425 -21.82 -5.94 -9.94
CA LYS A 425 -21.83 -5.11 -8.73
C LYS A 425 -20.63 -4.17 -8.68
N LEU A 426 -19.45 -4.62 -9.05
CA LEU A 426 -18.26 -3.77 -9.14
C LEU A 426 -18.44 -2.66 -10.17
N ASN A 427 -18.91 -3.00 -11.38
CA ASN A 427 -19.12 -2.02 -12.44
C ASN A 427 -20.17 -0.96 -12.05
N GLU A 428 -21.23 -1.35 -11.37
CA GLU A 428 -22.21 -0.43 -10.79
C GLU A 428 -21.57 0.49 -9.75
N ALA A 429 -20.76 -0.06 -8.86
CA ALA A 429 -20.05 0.69 -7.83
C ALA A 429 -19.00 1.65 -8.44
N PHE A 430 -18.31 1.24 -9.51
CA PHE A 430 -17.38 2.09 -10.23
C PHE A 430 -18.09 3.32 -10.80
N LYS A 431 -19.22 3.13 -11.44
CA LYS A 431 -20.04 4.23 -11.98
C LYS A 431 -20.53 5.16 -10.87
N ALA A 432 -21.03 4.59 -9.76
CA ALA A 432 -21.50 5.36 -8.61
C ALA A 432 -20.37 6.21 -7.99
N ALA A 433 -19.12 5.75 -8.06
CA ALA A 433 -17.95 6.48 -7.60
C ALA A 433 -17.42 7.51 -8.63
N GLY A 434 -18.06 7.64 -9.78
CA GLY A 434 -17.66 8.60 -10.82
C GLY A 434 -16.54 8.11 -11.73
N ALA A 435 -16.32 6.80 -11.82
CA ALA A 435 -15.29 6.26 -12.71
C ALA A 435 -15.62 6.49 -14.19
N SER A 436 -14.58 6.78 -14.98
CA SER A 436 -14.68 6.77 -16.44
C SER A 436 -14.62 5.33 -16.93
N ILE A 437 -15.65 4.89 -17.61
CA ILE A 437 -15.71 3.59 -18.28
C ILE A 437 -15.88 3.86 -19.76
N LYS A 438 -14.94 3.36 -20.57
CA LYS A 438 -14.92 3.57 -22.02
C LYS A 438 -15.85 2.63 -22.76
#